data_c031aa17d0c346e819249d23c5e5e698
#
_entry.id   c031aa17d0c346e819249d23c5e5e698
#
_cell.length_a   1.000
_cell.length_b   1.000
_cell.length_c   1.000
_cell.angle_alpha   90.00
_cell.angle_beta   90.00
_cell.angle_gamma   90.00
#
_symmetry.space_group_name_H-M   'P 1'
#
loop_
_entity.id
_entity.type
_entity.pdbx_description
1 polymer ?
#
loop_
_entity_poly.entity_id
_entity_poly.type
_entity_poly.pdbx_seq_one_letter_code
_entity_poly.pdbx_strand_id
1 'polypeptide(L)'
;MDKEGIMIYLCMKGQNEWLEEVKAYFQKSSYVLKVIEIDDWQNELSLTNQKGKILLEKIKQIQLKNKYLKCYISGYSLAGLFSLYAMHELDLDGAISVSGSLWQEGWLEYLKNHPIKNKRIYLSLGSKEHKTRNALMKNVLKNTLEAYKIYQKENDCLFQKNNGNHFFESELRMKKGWDWFFYEK
;
A
#
# COMPACT_ATOMS: atom_id res chain seq x y z
N MET A 1 -15.23 -3.37 -21.53
CA MET A 1 -14.38 -2.24 -21.08
C MET A 1 -12.96 -2.78 -21.00
N ASP A 2 -12.05 -2.20 -21.77
CA ASP A 2 -10.66 -2.61 -21.75
C ASP A 2 -10.06 -2.32 -20.37
N LYS A 3 -9.22 -3.23 -19.87
CA LYS A 3 -8.61 -3.07 -18.55
C LYS A 3 -7.37 -2.18 -18.63
N GLU A 4 -7.33 -1.16 -17.79
CA GLU A 4 -6.22 -0.18 -17.72
C GLU A 4 -5.05 -0.68 -16.86
N GLY A 5 -5.32 -1.58 -15.91
CA GLY A 5 -4.29 -2.09 -15.02
C GLY A 5 -4.77 -3.21 -14.10
N ILE A 6 -3.86 -3.65 -13.26
CA ILE A 6 -4.14 -4.54 -12.14
C ILE A 6 -3.91 -3.81 -10.82
N MET A 7 -4.77 -4.11 -9.85
CA MET A 7 -4.57 -3.74 -8.45
C MET A 7 -4.35 -5.02 -7.65
N ILE A 8 -3.16 -5.19 -7.10
CA ILE A 8 -2.86 -6.24 -6.12
C ILE A 8 -3.27 -5.73 -4.75
N TYR A 9 -4.13 -6.43 -4.06
CA TYR A 9 -4.58 -6.09 -2.73
C TYR A 9 -4.08 -7.10 -1.71
N LEU A 10 -3.26 -6.62 -0.77
CA LEU A 10 -2.77 -7.39 0.37
C LEU A 10 -3.73 -7.22 1.54
N CYS A 11 -4.38 -8.29 1.96
CA CYS A 11 -5.32 -8.26 3.09
C CYS A 11 -5.06 -9.42 4.06
N MET A 12 -5.55 -9.28 5.28
CA MET A 12 -5.51 -10.36 6.26
C MET A 12 -6.49 -11.46 5.85
N LYS A 13 -6.06 -12.71 5.97
CA LYS A 13 -6.92 -13.88 5.73
C LYS A 13 -8.13 -13.89 6.66
N GLY A 14 -9.26 -14.31 6.14
CA GLY A 14 -10.50 -14.44 6.89
C GLY A 14 -11.40 -13.20 6.92
N GLN A 15 -11.08 -12.14 6.20
CA GLN A 15 -11.93 -10.95 6.05
C GLN A 15 -12.98 -11.13 4.93
N ASN A 16 -13.75 -12.23 4.98
CA ASN A 16 -14.59 -12.68 3.87
C ASN A 16 -15.65 -11.65 3.43
N GLU A 17 -16.37 -11.04 4.38
CA GLU A 17 -17.41 -10.05 4.08
C GLU A 17 -16.81 -8.83 3.37
N TRP A 18 -15.72 -8.30 3.91
CA TRP A 18 -14.99 -7.19 3.31
C TRP A 18 -14.46 -7.53 1.92
N LEU A 19 -13.94 -8.75 1.71
CA LEU A 19 -13.46 -9.18 0.39
C LEU A 19 -14.57 -9.24 -0.66
N GLU A 20 -15.78 -9.64 -0.31
CA GLU A 20 -16.91 -9.60 -1.25
C GLU A 20 -17.28 -8.16 -1.63
N GLU A 21 -17.25 -7.21 -0.70
CA GLU A 21 -17.43 -5.78 -1.03
C GLU A 21 -16.32 -5.27 -1.94
N VAL A 22 -15.06 -5.63 -1.68
CA VAL A 22 -13.92 -5.26 -2.53
C VAL A 22 -14.07 -5.82 -3.94
N LYS A 23 -14.44 -7.09 -4.09
CA LYS A 23 -14.69 -7.71 -5.38
C LYS A 23 -15.81 -6.98 -6.15
N ALA A 24 -16.93 -6.68 -5.47
CA ALA A 24 -18.05 -5.95 -6.07
C ALA A 24 -17.64 -4.52 -6.51
N TYR A 25 -16.80 -3.85 -5.71
CA TYR A 25 -16.25 -2.54 -6.05
C TYR A 25 -15.40 -2.62 -7.34
N PHE A 26 -14.49 -3.57 -7.44
CA PHE A 26 -13.58 -3.72 -8.58
C PHE A 26 -14.28 -4.22 -9.87
N GLN A 27 -15.41 -4.91 -9.76
CA GLN A 27 -16.21 -5.28 -10.93
C GLN A 27 -16.67 -4.07 -11.77
N LYS A 28 -16.85 -2.91 -11.11
CA LYS A 28 -17.28 -1.66 -11.74
C LYS A 28 -16.10 -0.80 -12.24
N SER A 29 -14.86 -1.20 -11.99
CA SER A 29 -13.66 -0.45 -12.34
C SER A 29 -13.00 -0.97 -13.63
N SER A 30 -12.16 -0.14 -14.24
CA SER A 30 -11.26 -0.53 -15.34
C SER A 30 -10.03 -1.35 -14.90
N TYR A 31 -9.96 -1.73 -13.62
CA TYR A 31 -8.83 -2.47 -13.07
C TYR A 31 -9.19 -3.93 -12.75
N VAL A 32 -8.23 -4.82 -12.93
CA VAL A 32 -8.34 -6.23 -12.50
C VAL A 32 -7.86 -6.35 -11.07
N LEU A 33 -8.71 -6.84 -10.18
CA LEU A 33 -8.33 -7.13 -8.80
C LEU A 33 -7.57 -8.46 -8.71
N LYS A 34 -6.43 -8.46 -8.01
CA LYS A 34 -5.67 -9.63 -7.58
C LYS A 34 -5.52 -9.60 -6.07
N VAL A 35 -6.24 -10.44 -5.36
CA VAL A 35 -6.17 -10.52 -3.90
C VAL A 35 -5.06 -11.49 -3.49
N ILE A 36 -4.25 -11.08 -2.51
CA ILE A 36 -3.32 -11.94 -1.78
C ILE A 36 -3.70 -11.88 -0.31
N GLU A 37 -4.24 -12.96 0.20
CA GLU A 37 -4.54 -13.11 1.62
C GLU A 37 -3.27 -13.52 2.37
N ILE A 38 -2.99 -12.79 3.45
CA ILE A 38 -1.83 -12.96 4.33
C ILE A 38 -2.28 -13.71 5.59
N ASP A 39 -1.67 -14.84 5.86
CA ASP A 39 -1.97 -15.69 7.01
C ASP A 39 -1.08 -15.33 8.21
N ASP A 40 0.21 -15.22 7.99
CA ASP A 40 1.20 -14.82 8.99
C ASP A 40 1.61 -13.36 8.80
N TRP A 41 0.78 -12.45 9.33
CA TRP A 41 0.87 -11.00 9.11
C TRP A 41 2.27 -10.42 9.35
N GLN A 42 2.94 -10.85 10.42
CA GLN A 42 4.25 -10.30 10.79
C GLN A 42 5.39 -10.85 9.93
N ASN A 43 5.34 -12.11 9.58
CA ASN A 43 6.44 -12.75 8.87
C ASN A 43 6.31 -12.63 7.35
N GLU A 44 5.09 -12.76 6.79
CA GLU A 44 4.90 -12.62 5.36
C GLU A 44 5.06 -11.17 4.87
N LEU A 45 4.76 -10.19 5.72
CA LEU A 45 4.95 -8.75 5.44
C LEU A 45 6.29 -8.20 5.94
N SER A 46 7.22 -9.05 6.32
CA SER A 46 8.56 -8.65 6.72
C SER A 46 9.39 -8.22 5.50
N LEU A 47 10.10 -7.09 5.62
CA LEU A 47 10.97 -6.59 4.55
C LEU A 47 12.29 -7.36 4.42
N THR A 48 12.63 -8.21 5.39
CA THR A 48 13.97 -8.79 5.49
C THR A 48 14.01 -10.32 5.54
N ASN A 49 12.92 -10.97 5.94
CA ASN A 49 12.93 -12.43 6.12
C ASN A 49 12.55 -13.20 4.84
N GLN A 50 12.68 -14.54 4.91
CA GLN A 50 12.41 -15.41 3.76
C GLN A 50 10.94 -15.40 3.32
N LYS A 51 9.97 -15.30 4.26
CA LYS A 51 8.54 -15.27 3.92
C LYS A 51 8.17 -14.00 3.13
N GLY A 52 8.75 -12.84 3.51
CA GLY A 52 8.59 -11.61 2.75
C GLY A 52 9.17 -11.70 1.33
N LYS A 53 10.32 -12.36 1.16
CA LYS A 53 10.89 -12.62 -0.18
C LYS A 53 10.00 -13.53 -1.04
N ILE A 54 9.37 -14.55 -0.44
CA ILE A 54 8.40 -15.41 -1.13
C ILE A 54 7.19 -14.60 -1.57
N LEU A 55 6.69 -13.69 -0.73
CA LEU A 55 5.60 -12.81 -1.10
C LEU A 55 5.98 -11.86 -2.25
N LEU A 56 7.17 -11.26 -2.23
CA LEU A 56 7.68 -10.48 -3.36
C LEU A 56 7.70 -11.28 -4.65
N GLU A 57 8.19 -12.52 -4.62
CA GLU A 57 8.22 -13.37 -5.80
C GLU A 57 6.80 -13.68 -6.32
N LYS A 58 5.84 -13.93 -5.41
CA LYS A 58 4.42 -14.11 -5.79
C LYS A 58 3.86 -12.86 -6.50
N ILE A 59 4.16 -11.67 -5.99
CA ILE A 59 3.75 -10.39 -6.60
C ILE A 59 4.39 -10.24 -7.98
N LYS A 60 5.68 -10.51 -8.09
CA LYS A 60 6.43 -10.48 -9.37
C LYS A 60 5.82 -11.40 -10.42
N GLN A 61 5.40 -12.61 -10.05
CA GLN A 61 4.73 -13.54 -10.96
C GLN A 61 3.38 -12.99 -11.46
N ILE A 62 2.63 -12.28 -10.61
CA ILE A 62 1.40 -11.59 -11.03
C ILE A 62 1.73 -10.48 -12.04
N GLN A 63 2.73 -9.66 -11.78
CA GLN A 63 3.20 -8.60 -12.68
C GLN A 63 3.61 -9.17 -14.05
N LEU A 64 4.46 -10.20 -14.07
CA LEU A 64 4.97 -10.80 -15.29
C LEU A 64 3.86 -11.43 -16.17
N LYS A 65 2.87 -12.06 -15.55
CA LYS A 65 1.70 -12.61 -16.26
C LYS A 65 0.81 -11.53 -16.90
N ASN A 66 0.95 -10.28 -16.48
CA ASN A 66 0.13 -9.16 -16.91
C ASN A 66 0.99 -7.99 -17.44
N LYS A 67 2.14 -8.27 -18.03
CA LYS A 67 3.16 -7.29 -18.44
C LYS A 67 2.70 -6.18 -19.39
N TYR A 68 1.52 -6.28 -19.97
CA TYR A 68 0.93 -5.26 -20.84
C TYR A 68 0.00 -4.30 -20.09
N LEU A 69 -0.24 -4.54 -18.80
CA LEU A 69 -1.09 -3.72 -17.94
C LEU A 69 -0.22 -3.03 -16.88
N LYS A 70 -0.61 -1.83 -16.51
CA LYS A 70 -0.03 -1.17 -15.34
C LYS A 70 -0.29 -2.00 -14.10
N CYS A 71 0.71 -2.13 -13.23
CA CYS A 71 0.65 -2.96 -12.05
C CYS A 71 0.78 -2.12 -10.78
N TYR A 72 -0.27 -2.10 -9.98
CA TYR A 72 -0.36 -1.37 -8.73
C TYR A 72 -0.56 -2.32 -7.56
N ILE A 73 -0.19 -1.87 -6.37
CA ILE A 73 -0.34 -2.65 -5.13
C ILE A 73 -0.95 -1.80 -4.02
N SER A 74 -1.76 -2.41 -3.17
CA SER A 74 -2.42 -1.72 -2.07
C SER A 74 -2.45 -2.54 -0.79
N GLY A 75 -2.35 -1.87 0.35
CA GLY A 75 -2.44 -2.51 1.64
C GLY A 75 -2.67 -1.53 2.79
N TYR A 76 -3.07 -2.10 3.92
CA TYR A 76 -3.34 -1.40 5.17
C TYR A 76 -2.28 -1.75 6.22
N SER A 77 -1.89 -0.79 7.06
CA SER A 77 -0.96 -1.02 8.17
C SER A 77 0.39 -1.59 7.70
N LEU A 78 0.79 -2.76 8.16
CA LEU A 78 2.03 -3.43 7.74
C LEU A 78 2.00 -3.79 6.25
N ALA A 79 0.83 -4.20 5.72
CA ALA A 79 0.65 -4.41 4.29
C ALA A 79 0.78 -3.11 3.49
N GLY A 80 0.44 -1.96 4.08
CA GLY A 80 0.68 -0.64 3.46
C GLY A 80 2.17 -0.31 3.34
N LEU A 81 2.98 -0.62 4.35
CA LEU A 81 4.43 -0.51 4.27
C LEU A 81 5.00 -1.48 3.24
N PHE A 82 4.57 -2.75 3.27
CA PHE A 82 5.02 -3.77 2.33
C PHE A 82 4.65 -3.43 0.88
N SER A 83 3.50 -2.78 0.65
CA SER A 83 3.10 -2.32 -0.68
C SER A 83 4.08 -1.27 -1.24
N LEU A 84 4.53 -0.33 -0.41
CA LEU A 84 5.56 0.63 -0.82
C LEU A 84 6.88 -0.08 -1.10
N TYR A 85 7.30 -1.01 -0.24
CA TYR A 85 8.52 -1.79 -0.42
C TYR A 85 8.47 -2.62 -1.71
N ALA A 86 7.39 -3.35 -1.95
CA ALA A 86 7.20 -4.13 -3.18
C ALA A 86 7.22 -3.25 -4.44
N MET A 87 6.67 -2.04 -4.38
CA MET A 87 6.74 -1.08 -5.48
C MET A 87 8.19 -0.72 -5.83
N HIS A 88 9.05 -0.50 -4.84
CA HIS A 88 10.47 -0.23 -5.07
C HIS A 88 11.20 -1.45 -5.64
N GLU A 89 11.06 -2.62 -4.99
CA GLU A 89 11.81 -3.83 -5.35
C GLU A 89 11.43 -4.41 -6.72
N LEU A 90 10.18 -4.23 -7.14
CA LEU A 90 9.66 -4.82 -8.37
C LEU A 90 9.36 -3.77 -9.46
N ASP A 91 9.70 -2.51 -9.22
CA ASP A 91 9.42 -1.40 -10.13
C ASP A 91 7.95 -1.32 -10.57
N LEU A 92 7.00 -1.55 -9.64
CA LEU A 92 5.57 -1.44 -9.94
C LEU A 92 5.20 0.01 -10.31
N ASP A 93 4.08 0.20 -11.02
CA ASP A 93 3.63 1.52 -11.47
C ASP A 93 3.13 2.42 -10.34
N GLY A 94 2.80 1.86 -9.18
CA GLY A 94 2.46 2.64 -7.99
C GLY A 94 1.96 1.80 -6.83
N ALA A 95 1.71 2.48 -5.70
CA ALA A 95 1.27 1.85 -4.46
C ALA A 95 0.31 2.71 -3.65
N ILE A 96 -0.62 2.04 -2.97
CA ILE A 96 -1.53 2.61 -1.98
C ILE A 96 -1.13 2.09 -0.59
N SER A 97 -0.71 2.98 0.28
CA SER A 97 -0.35 2.71 1.66
C SER A 97 -1.29 3.41 2.61
N VAL A 98 -2.28 2.69 3.11
CA VAL A 98 -3.26 3.22 4.05
C VAL A 98 -2.83 2.90 5.47
N SER A 99 -2.66 3.94 6.30
CA SER A 99 -2.17 3.80 7.68
C SER A 99 -0.89 2.96 7.79
N GLY A 100 -0.02 3.07 6.78
CA GLY A 100 1.19 2.26 6.65
C GLY A 100 2.10 2.35 7.86
N SER A 101 2.71 1.22 8.25
CA SER A 101 3.61 1.12 9.41
C SER A 101 4.98 1.79 9.15
N LEU A 102 4.98 3.05 8.64
CA LEU A 102 6.19 3.79 8.23
C LEU A 102 7.07 4.22 9.43
N TRP A 103 6.67 3.84 10.63
CA TRP A 103 7.46 3.98 11.84
C TRP A 103 8.57 2.92 11.98
N GLN A 104 8.59 1.88 11.12
CA GLN A 104 9.63 0.85 11.17
C GLN A 104 11.02 1.44 10.95
N GLU A 105 11.97 0.98 11.74
CA GLU A 105 13.37 1.42 11.65
C GLU A 105 13.98 1.12 10.29
N GLY A 106 14.84 2.02 9.82
CA GLY A 106 15.50 1.88 8.52
C GLY A 106 14.64 2.26 7.30
N TRP A 107 13.31 2.40 7.43
CA TRP A 107 12.45 2.68 6.28
C TRP A 107 12.79 4.01 5.58
N LEU A 108 12.93 5.11 6.33
CA LEU A 108 13.26 6.41 5.71
C LEU A 108 14.67 6.45 5.10
N GLU A 109 15.60 5.69 5.67
CA GLU A 109 16.94 5.52 5.09
C GLU A 109 16.86 4.71 3.79
N TYR A 110 16.09 3.63 3.78
CA TYR A 110 15.82 2.85 2.58
C TYR A 110 15.27 3.75 1.45
N LEU A 111 14.25 4.58 1.72
CA LEU A 111 13.68 5.48 0.72
C LEU A 111 14.71 6.46 0.13
N LYS A 112 15.57 7.02 0.97
CA LYS A 112 16.63 7.95 0.52
C LYS A 112 17.66 7.28 -0.37
N ASN A 113 17.96 6.01 -0.12
CA ASN A 113 18.97 5.24 -0.84
C ASN A 113 18.41 4.55 -2.11
N HIS A 114 17.08 4.46 -2.24
CA HIS A 114 16.42 3.82 -3.38
C HIS A 114 15.40 4.79 -4.03
N PRO A 115 15.86 5.87 -4.68
CA PRO A 115 14.96 6.84 -5.30
C PRO A 115 14.18 6.20 -6.46
N ILE A 116 12.91 6.56 -6.60
CA ILE A 116 12.02 6.15 -7.69
C ILE A 116 11.37 7.37 -8.32
N LYS A 117 10.92 7.23 -9.55
CA LYS A 117 10.26 8.30 -10.30
C LYS A 117 9.12 7.77 -11.17
N ASN A 118 8.22 8.69 -11.54
CA ASN A 118 7.09 8.40 -12.43
C ASN A 118 6.15 7.32 -11.87
N LYS A 119 6.01 7.24 -10.53
CA LYS A 119 5.08 6.34 -9.85
C LYS A 119 3.84 7.09 -9.37
N ARG A 120 2.72 6.37 -9.23
CA ARG A 120 1.52 6.90 -8.62
C ARG A 120 1.42 6.36 -7.19
N ILE A 121 1.39 7.25 -6.19
CA ILE A 121 1.55 6.87 -4.78
C ILE A 121 0.48 7.55 -3.92
N TYR A 122 -0.28 6.75 -3.21
CA TYR A 122 -1.23 7.25 -2.22
C TYR A 122 -0.78 6.88 -0.81
N LEU A 123 -0.64 7.87 0.03
CA LEU A 123 -0.36 7.71 1.46
C LEU A 123 -1.53 8.24 2.26
N SER A 124 -1.98 7.52 3.25
CA SER A 124 -2.95 8.07 4.20
C SER A 124 -2.65 7.68 5.64
N LEU A 125 -3.11 8.52 6.58
CA LEU A 125 -2.91 8.31 8.01
C LEU A 125 -4.07 8.89 8.80
N GLY A 126 -4.48 8.24 9.88
CA GLY A 126 -5.43 8.77 10.84
C GLY A 126 -4.80 9.85 11.72
N SER A 127 -5.55 10.91 12.00
CA SER A 127 -5.08 12.10 12.74
C SER A 127 -4.63 11.83 14.17
N LYS A 128 -5.00 10.66 14.74
CA LYS A 128 -4.67 10.26 16.11
C LYS A 128 -3.72 9.06 16.19
N GLU A 129 -3.21 8.53 15.08
CA GLU A 129 -2.38 7.32 15.07
C GLU A 129 -1.03 7.50 15.81
N HIS A 130 -0.47 8.70 15.76
CA HIS A 130 0.74 9.04 16.51
C HIS A 130 0.51 9.19 18.03
N LYS A 131 -0.76 9.22 18.49
CA LYS A 131 -1.13 9.32 19.90
C LYS A 131 -1.14 7.94 20.55
N THR A 132 0.02 7.33 20.68
CA THR A 132 0.23 5.99 21.25
C THR A 132 1.28 6.02 22.34
N ARG A 133 1.28 5.01 23.22
CA ARG A 133 2.34 4.82 24.24
C ARG A 133 3.60 4.17 23.65
N ASN A 134 3.50 3.51 22.51
CA ASN A 134 4.65 2.88 21.86
C ASN A 134 5.58 3.95 21.28
N ALA A 135 6.84 3.95 21.70
CA ALA A 135 7.84 4.96 21.34
C ALA A 135 8.14 5.01 19.83
N LEU A 136 8.17 3.86 19.14
CA LEU A 136 8.41 3.79 17.70
C LEU A 136 7.18 4.27 16.93
N MET A 137 6.00 3.78 17.27
CA MET A 137 4.74 4.12 16.59
C MET A 137 4.38 5.61 16.70
N LYS A 138 4.83 6.33 17.75
CA LYS A 138 4.68 7.80 17.84
C LYS A 138 5.23 8.53 16.63
N ASN A 139 6.25 7.97 15.97
CA ASN A 139 6.90 8.57 14.82
C ASN A 139 6.13 8.40 13.51
N VAL A 140 5.00 7.65 13.49
CA VAL A 140 4.29 7.32 12.25
C VAL A 140 3.91 8.57 11.45
N LEU A 141 3.39 9.61 12.08
CA LEU A 141 3.02 10.86 11.38
C LEU A 141 4.24 11.56 10.79
N LYS A 142 5.30 11.72 11.59
CA LYS A 142 6.55 12.34 11.13
C LYS A 142 7.14 11.58 9.94
N ASN A 143 7.24 10.26 10.07
CA ASN A 143 7.84 9.41 9.04
C ASN A 143 6.98 9.38 7.76
N THR A 144 5.65 9.35 7.89
CA THR A 144 4.75 9.42 6.71
C THR A 144 4.90 10.74 5.98
N LEU A 145 4.99 11.87 6.70
CA LEU A 145 5.20 13.17 6.08
C LEU A 145 6.58 13.29 5.42
N GLU A 146 7.62 12.71 6.00
CA GLU A 146 8.95 12.67 5.38
C GLU A 146 8.94 11.77 4.12
N ALA A 147 8.31 10.61 4.17
CA ALA A 147 8.13 9.76 3.00
C ALA A 147 7.37 10.50 1.88
N TYR A 148 6.27 11.20 2.23
CA TYR A 148 5.54 12.03 1.28
C TYR A 148 6.42 13.10 0.63
N LYS A 149 7.23 13.84 1.41
CA LYS A 149 8.18 14.84 0.88
C LYS A 149 9.21 14.24 -0.07
N ILE A 150 9.65 13.00 0.18
CA ILE A 150 10.57 12.30 -0.72
C ILE A 150 9.86 11.94 -2.02
N TYR A 151 8.71 11.30 -1.92
CA TYR A 151 7.96 10.81 -3.09
C TYR A 151 7.45 11.90 -4.01
N GLN A 152 6.88 12.98 -3.47
CA GLN A 152 6.27 14.05 -4.28
C GLN A 152 7.22 14.80 -5.21
N LYS A 153 8.55 14.62 -5.05
CA LYS A 153 9.55 15.32 -5.87
C LYS A 153 9.52 14.87 -7.34
N GLU A 154 9.31 13.56 -7.57
CA GLU A 154 9.41 12.97 -8.91
C GLU A 154 8.25 11.99 -9.22
N ASN A 155 7.23 11.96 -8.37
CA ASN A 155 6.10 11.04 -8.48
C ASN A 155 4.77 11.79 -8.31
N ASP A 156 3.70 11.25 -8.90
CA ASP A 156 2.33 11.65 -8.59
C ASP A 156 1.96 11.07 -7.22
N CYS A 157 2.06 11.90 -6.20
CA CYS A 157 1.93 11.46 -4.82
C CYS A 157 0.92 12.30 -4.04
N LEU A 158 -0.06 11.65 -3.43
CA LEU A 158 -1.03 12.25 -2.51
C LEU A 158 -0.82 11.76 -1.09
N PHE A 159 -0.84 12.67 -0.12
CA PHE A 159 -0.99 12.34 1.29
C PHE A 159 -2.34 12.83 1.80
N GLN A 160 -3.17 11.92 2.29
CA GLN A 160 -4.48 12.22 2.87
C GLN A 160 -4.52 11.94 4.38
N LYS A 161 -4.75 12.99 5.17
CA LYS A 161 -5.00 12.88 6.60
C LYS A 161 -6.48 12.61 6.84
N ASN A 162 -6.78 11.48 7.48
CA ASN A 162 -8.13 11.09 7.86
C ASN A 162 -8.40 11.34 9.35
N ASN A 163 -9.67 11.37 9.76
CA ASN A 163 -10.00 11.42 11.18
C ASN A 163 -9.71 10.08 11.87
N GLY A 164 -9.55 10.13 13.20
CA GLY A 164 -9.51 8.94 14.04
C GLY A 164 -8.13 8.31 14.23
N ASN A 165 -8.16 7.15 14.90
CA ASN A 165 -6.99 6.33 15.18
C ASN A 165 -6.71 5.30 14.07
N HIS A 166 -5.80 4.39 14.33
CA HIS A 166 -5.39 3.35 13.38
C HIS A 166 -6.54 2.48 12.85
N PHE A 167 -7.54 2.19 13.68
CA PHE A 167 -8.63 1.26 13.33
C PHE A 167 -9.92 1.96 12.88
N PHE A 168 -9.96 3.28 12.90
CA PHE A 168 -11.17 4.02 12.57
C PHE A 168 -11.36 4.09 11.04
N GLU A 169 -12.49 3.58 10.57
CA GLU A 169 -12.89 3.61 9.14
C GLU A 169 -11.84 3.05 8.18
N SER A 170 -11.15 1.96 8.55
CA SER A 170 -10.08 1.38 7.74
C SER A 170 -10.50 1.03 6.31
N GLU A 171 -11.69 0.45 6.14
CA GLU A 171 -12.27 0.06 4.85
C GLU A 171 -12.59 1.27 3.99
N LEU A 172 -13.22 2.30 4.59
CA LEU A 172 -13.49 3.56 3.88
C LEU A 172 -12.19 4.24 3.41
N ARG A 173 -11.13 4.19 4.23
CA ARG A 173 -9.82 4.74 3.84
C ARG A 173 -9.20 3.96 2.68
N MET A 174 -9.35 2.64 2.65
CA MET A 174 -8.91 1.83 1.51
C MET A 174 -9.68 2.21 0.24
N LYS A 175 -11.01 2.34 0.32
CA LYS A 175 -11.85 2.79 -0.82
C LYS A 175 -11.40 4.15 -1.34
N LYS A 176 -11.13 5.13 -0.46
CA LYS A 176 -10.60 6.46 -0.86
C LYS A 176 -9.27 6.37 -1.62
N GLY A 177 -8.38 5.48 -1.22
CA GLY A 177 -7.13 5.24 -1.94
C GLY A 177 -7.37 4.70 -3.35
N TRP A 178 -8.27 3.73 -3.50
CA TRP A 178 -8.65 3.20 -4.83
C TRP A 178 -9.39 4.23 -5.67
N ASP A 179 -10.30 5.04 -5.09
CA ASP A 179 -11.01 6.11 -5.79
C ASP A 179 -10.02 7.11 -6.38
N TRP A 180 -9.02 7.53 -5.61
CA TRP A 180 -7.98 8.43 -6.11
C TRP A 180 -7.20 7.81 -7.28
N PHE A 181 -6.89 6.51 -7.21
CA PHE A 181 -6.19 5.82 -8.30
C PHE A 181 -7.03 5.71 -9.58
N PHE A 182 -8.32 5.50 -9.47
CA PHE A 182 -9.18 5.19 -10.60
C PHE A 182 -9.83 6.42 -11.24
N TYR A 183 -10.14 7.44 -10.46
CA TYR A 183 -11.02 8.53 -10.90
C TYR A 183 -10.39 9.91 -10.85
N GLU A 184 -9.34 10.13 -10.06
CA GLU A 184 -8.64 11.40 -10.01
C GLU A 184 -7.39 11.33 -10.93
N LYS A 185 -7.43 12.09 -12.04
CA LYS A 185 -6.31 12.20 -13.00
C LYS A 185 -5.60 13.52 -12.86
#